data_b3bd2ff6198e8fb166dbde00b42a888a
#
_entry.id   b3bd2ff6198e8fb166dbde00b42a888a
#
_cell.length_a   1.000
_cell.length_b   1.000
_cell.length_c   1.000
_cell.angle_alpha   90.00
_cell.angle_beta   90.00
_cell.angle_gamma   90.00
#
_symmetry.space_group_name_H-M   'P 1'
#
loop_
_entity.id
_entity.type
_entity.pdbx_description
1 polymer ?
#
loop_
_entity_poly.entity_id
_entity_poly.type
_entity_poly.pdbx_seq_one_letter_code
_entity_poly.pdbx_strand_id
1 'polypeptide(L)'
;MDWKYKVETPCYVIDEGALKRNLELLKLVREKAGCKILLAQKAFSAFAVYPLIAKYLDGVTASGIFEAKLGYEEMAKPFGRENHVFSPAYPEQDFDELLRICDHMVFNSPRQWAKFRDRVRANERYIQAGIRVNPEYS
;
A
#
# COMPACT_ATOMS: atom_id res chain seq x y z
N MET A 1 16.30 -22.32 16.80
CA MET A 1 15.78 -23.54 16.11
C MET A 1 16.37 -23.53 14.71
N ASP A 2 17.11 -24.56 14.34
CA ASP A 2 17.77 -24.60 13.02
C ASP A 2 16.74 -25.05 11.96
N TRP A 3 16.06 -24.08 11.36
CA TRP A 3 15.02 -24.28 10.34
C TRP A 3 15.61 -24.76 9.00
N LYS A 4 16.90 -24.53 8.73
CA LYS A 4 17.58 -24.81 7.46
C LYS A 4 17.45 -26.26 6.98
N TYR A 5 17.31 -27.19 7.91
CA TYR A 5 17.16 -28.62 7.59
C TYR A 5 15.70 -29.10 7.63
N LYS A 6 14.73 -28.18 7.80
CA LYS A 6 13.31 -28.53 7.93
C LYS A 6 12.44 -28.08 6.75
N VAL A 7 13.05 -27.46 5.76
CA VAL A 7 12.33 -26.92 4.60
C VAL A 7 12.92 -27.51 3.31
N GLU A 8 12.05 -27.85 2.37
CA GLU A 8 12.47 -28.24 1.05
C GLU A 8 12.94 -27.02 0.25
N THR A 9 14.03 -27.19 -0.51
CA THR A 9 14.62 -26.12 -1.31
C THR A 9 14.40 -26.39 -2.80
N PRO A 10 14.26 -25.34 -3.66
CA PRO A 10 14.39 -23.92 -3.32
C PRO A 10 13.09 -23.35 -2.68
N CYS A 11 13.24 -22.47 -1.66
CA CYS A 11 12.12 -21.82 -0.99
C CYS A 11 12.49 -20.42 -0.46
N TYR A 12 11.49 -19.56 -0.27
CA TYR A 12 11.62 -18.34 0.52
C TYR A 12 11.16 -18.59 1.95
N VAL A 13 11.91 -18.10 2.92
CA VAL A 13 11.58 -18.23 4.35
C VAL A 13 11.40 -16.85 4.94
N ILE A 14 10.28 -16.65 5.65
CA ILE A 14 9.99 -15.43 6.39
C ILE A 14 10.13 -15.74 7.87
N ASP A 15 11.05 -15.04 8.55
CA ASP A 15 11.14 -15.06 10.01
C ASP A 15 10.13 -14.07 10.59
N GLU A 16 8.97 -14.58 11.02
CA GLU A 16 7.93 -13.74 11.62
C GLU A 16 8.40 -13.07 12.93
N GLY A 17 9.32 -13.67 13.67
CA GLY A 17 9.87 -13.06 14.87
C GLY A 17 10.71 -11.82 14.54
N ALA A 18 11.53 -11.89 13.50
CA ALA A 18 12.29 -10.74 13.00
C ALA A 18 11.34 -9.68 12.41
N LEU A 19 10.36 -10.09 11.62
CA LEU A 19 9.36 -9.20 11.07
C LEU A 19 8.60 -8.44 12.17
N LYS A 20 8.17 -9.15 13.22
CA LYS A 20 7.47 -8.55 14.35
C LYS A 20 8.31 -7.50 15.07
N ARG A 21 9.59 -7.77 15.34
CA ARG A 21 10.49 -6.77 15.95
C ARG A 21 10.62 -5.51 15.11
N ASN A 22 10.72 -5.65 13.80
CA ASN A 22 10.76 -4.51 12.88
C ASN A 22 9.43 -3.72 12.89
N LEU A 23 8.30 -4.42 12.90
CA LEU A 23 6.98 -3.81 12.97
C LEU A 23 6.74 -3.07 14.30
N GLU A 24 7.23 -3.59 15.41
CA GLU A 24 7.18 -2.91 16.71
C GLU A 24 7.96 -1.59 16.69
N LEU A 25 9.13 -1.57 16.05
CA LEU A 25 9.90 -0.33 15.86
C LEU A 25 9.16 0.68 14.99
N LEU A 26 8.58 0.24 13.87
CA LEU A 26 7.77 1.11 13.01
C LEU A 26 6.55 1.67 13.74
N LYS A 27 5.88 0.86 14.55
CA LYS A 27 4.77 1.30 15.40
C LYS A 27 5.21 2.38 16.38
N LEU A 28 6.36 2.21 17.02
CA LEU A 28 6.91 3.22 17.93
C LEU A 28 7.19 4.56 17.22
N VAL A 29 7.77 4.50 16.01
CA VAL A 29 8.01 5.70 15.18
C VAL A 29 6.68 6.36 14.83
N ARG A 30 5.70 5.59 14.35
CA ARG A 30 4.36 6.05 14.01
C ARG A 30 3.70 6.81 15.16
N GLU A 31 3.72 6.22 16.35
CA GLU A 31 3.11 6.80 17.56
C GLU A 31 3.82 8.09 18.02
N LYS A 32 5.17 8.09 18.00
CA LYS A 32 5.96 9.27 18.41
C LYS A 32 5.88 10.43 17.41
N ALA A 33 5.85 10.12 16.11
CA ALA A 33 5.79 11.14 15.07
C ALA A 33 4.36 11.60 14.74
N GLY A 34 3.34 10.90 15.23
CA GLY A 34 1.94 11.18 14.89
C GLY A 34 1.64 11.02 13.40
N CYS A 35 2.32 10.09 12.72
CA CYS A 35 2.16 9.86 11.28
C CYS A 35 1.57 8.48 11.01
N LYS A 36 1.11 8.26 9.76
CA LYS A 36 0.75 6.94 9.25
C LYS A 36 1.94 6.29 8.56
N ILE A 37 2.08 4.98 8.71
CA ILE A 37 3.09 4.19 8.00
C ILE A 37 2.39 3.14 7.16
N LEU A 38 2.74 3.09 5.86
CA LEU A 38 2.17 2.17 4.88
C LEU A 38 3.21 1.16 4.42
N LEU A 39 2.77 -0.06 4.17
CA LEU A 39 3.58 -1.08 3.50
C LEU A 39 3.67 -0.78 2.00
N ALA A 40 4.87 -0.60 1.48
CA ALA A 40 5.10 -0.49 0.03
C ALA A 40 5.13 -1.90 -0.60
N GLN A 41 4.04 -2.28 -1.26
CA GLN A 41 3.87 -3.64 -1.81
C GLN A 41 4.92 -3.98 -2.87
N LYS A 42 5.37 -3.02 -3.67
CA LYS A 42 6.49 -3.21 -4.62
C LYS A 42 7.80 -3.67 -3.97
N ALA A 43 8.00 -3.37 -2.67
CA ALA A 43 9.18 -3.79 -1.93
C ALA A 43 8.94 -5.11 -1.18
N PHE A 44 7.71 -5.34 -0.74
CA PHE A 44 7.35 -6.56 0.00
C PHE A 44 5.87 -6.87 -0.19
N SER A 45 5.56 -7.97 -0.87
CA SER A 45 4.19 -8.40 -1.17
C SER A 45 3.91 -9.84 -0.74
N ALA A 46 4.60 -10.33 0.28
CA ALA A 46 4.32 -11.64 0.87
C ALA A 46 3.02 -11.57 1.70
N PHE A 47 1.88 -11.66 1.02
CA PHE A 47 0.54 -11.46 1.59
C PHE A 47 0.19 -12.43 2.72
N ALA A 48 0.81 -13.61 2.78
CA ALA A 48 0.60 -14.55 3.89
C ALA A 48 0.87 -13.94 5.29
N VAL A 49 1.71 -12.90 5.38
CA VAL A 49 2.00 -12.20 6.64
C VAL A 49 1.29 -10.84 6.77
N TYR A 50 0.42 -10.48 5.84
CA TYR A 50 -0.36 -9.24 5.93
C TYR A 50 -1.25 -9.17 7.19
N PRO A 51 -1.87 -10.26 7.67
CA PRO A 51 -2.60 -10.23 8.94
C PRO A 51 -1.73 -9.83 10.16
N LEU A 52 -0.43 -10.18 10.13
CA LEU A 52 0.50 -9.73 11.15
C LEU A 52 0.82 -8.23 10.97
N ILE A 53 1.13 -7.80 9.74
CA ILE A 53 1.48 -6.42 9.40
C ILE A 53 0.33 -5.45 9.71
N ALA A 54 -0.92 -5.84 9.45
CA ALA A 54 -2.12 -5.05 9.72
C ALA A 54 -2.30 -4.66 11.19
N LYS A 55 -1.67 -5.37 12.12
CA LYS A 55 -1.71 -5.03 13.55
C LYS A 55 -0.83 -3.82 13.89
N TYR A 56 0.10 -3.46 13.02
CA TYR A 56 1.14 -2.45 13.28
C TYR A 56 1.09 -1.26 12.33
N LEU A 57 0.79 -1.49 11.06
CA LEU A 57 0.78 -0.47 10.02
C LEU A 57 -0.64 -0.01 9.69
N ASP A 58 -0.74 1.18 9.10
CA ASP A 58 -2.02 1.84 8.82
C ASP A 58 -2.62 1.42 7.48
N GLY A 59 -1.84 0.82 6.60
CA GLY A 59 -2.28 0.38 5.29
C GLY A 59 -1.16 -0.06 4.36
N VAL A 60 -1.47 -0.07 3.09
CA VAL A 60 -0.57 -0.42 1.99
C VAL A 60 -0.52 0.67 0.94
N THR A 61 0.55 0.68 0.14
CA THR A 61 0.63 1.51 -1.06
C THR A 61 0.97 0.67 -2.28
N ALA A 62 0.22 0.91 -3.36
CA ALA A 62 0.27 0.22 -4.63
C ALA A 62 0.87 1.09 -5.73
N SER A 63 1.51 0.45 -6.71
CA SER A 63 2.05 1.11 -7.91
C SER A 63 1.14 0.92 -9.15
N GLY A 64 0.08 0.13 -9.02
CA GLY A 64 -0.89 -0.15 -10.07
C GLY A 64 -2.04 -1.03 -9.60
N ILE A 65 -2.92 -1.42 -10.54
CA ILE A 65 -4.17 -2.10 -10.23
C ILE A 65 -3.98 -3.45 -9.50
N PHE A 66 -2.99 -4.25 -9.87
CA PHE A 66 -2.81 -5.58 -9.28
C PHE A 66 -2.36 -5.50 -7.83
N GLU A 67 -1.43 -4.60 -7.50
CA GLU A 67 -1.05 -4.35 -6.11
C GLU A 67 -2.20 -3.72 -5.33
N ALA A 68 -2.98 -2.81 -5.94
CA ALA A 68 -4.15 -2.22 -5.30
C ALA A 68 -5.22 -3.26 -4.95
N LYS A 69 -5.48 -4.23 -5.84
CA LYS A 69 -6.36 -5.38 -5.57
C LYS A 69 -5.84 -6.22 -4.42
N LEU A 70 -4.57 -6.61 -4.47
CA LEU A 70 -3.92 -7.37 -3.40
C LEU A 70 -4.06 -6.64 -2.05
N GLY A 71 -3.74 -5.35 -2.02
CA GLY A 71 -3.86 -4.52 -0.82
C GLY A 71 -5.28 -4.40 -0.32
N TYR A 72 -6.24 -4.28 -1.21
CA TYR A 72 -7.65 -4.23 -0.84
C TYR A 72 -8.14 -5.56 -0.25
N GLU A 73 -7.86 -6.67 -0.89
CA GLU A 73 -8.34 -8.00 -0.49
C GLU A 73 -7.67 -8.50 0.79
N GLU A 74 -6.37 -8.28 0.93
CA GLU A 74 -5.56 -8.88 2.00
C GLU A 74 -5.30 -7.92 3.18
N MET A 75 -5.54 -6.61 3.03
CA MET A 75 -5.26 -5.64 4.07
C MET A 75 -6.44 -4.71 4.36
N ALA A 76 -6.97 -4.01 3.35
CA ALA A 76 -7.99 -2.99 3.56
C ALA A 76 -9.32 -3.60 3.99
N LYS A 77 -9.87 -4.50 3.18
CA LYS A 77 -11.18 -5.12 3.42
C LYS A 77 -11.24 -5.94 4.72
N PRO A 78 -10.27 -6.86 5.02
CA PRO A 78 -10.37 -7.69 6.23
C PRO A 78 -9.97 -6.96 7.51
N PHE A 79 -9.14 -5.92 7.46
CA PHE A 79 -8.60 -5.28 8.66
C PHE A 79 -8.92 -3.79 8.79
N GLY A 80 -9.71 -3.22 7.87
CA GLY A 80 -10.06 -1.79 7.87
C GLY A 80 -8.84 -0.89 7.71
N ARG A 81 -7.85 -1.31 6.91
CA ARG A 81 -6.63 -0.55 6.66
C ARG A 81 -6.73 0.24 5.36
N GLU A 82 -5.95 1.32 5.27
CA GLU A 82 -5.98 2.17 4.07
C GLU A 82 -5.28 1.50 2.89
N ASN A 83 -5.83 1.70 1.69
CA ASN A 83 -5.26 1.27 0.43
C ASN A 83 -4.94 2.49 -0.44
N HIS A 84 -3.65 2.79 -0.58
CA HIS A 84 -3.15 3.94 -1.34
C HIS A 84 -2.63 3.49 -2.70
N VAL A 85 -2.73 4.36 -3.70
CA VAL A 85 -2.13 4.10 -5.01
C VAL A 85 -1.43 5.35 -5.57
N PHE A 86 -0.25 5.13 -6.13
CA PHE A 86 0.47 6.09 -6.97
C PHE A 86 0.87 5.40 -8.28
N SER A 87 0.49 5.99 -9.41
CA SER A 87 0.95 5.54 -10.72
C SER A 87 1.41 6.73 -11.58
N PRO A 88 2.57 6.62 -12.23
CA PRO A 88 3.02 7.63 -13.20
C PRO A 88 2.01 7.84 -14.33
N ALA A 89 1.29 6.78 -14.72
CA ALA A 89 0.23 6.81 -15.71
C ALA A 89 -0.88 5.83 -15.31
N TYR A 90 -2.07 6.36 -15.01
CA TYR A 90 -3.25 5.53 -14.76
C TYR A 90 -3.86 5.08 -16.09
N PRO A 91 -3.96 3.75 -16.36
CA PRO A 91 -4.73 3.25 -17.49
C PRO A 91 -6.22 3.58 -17.33
N GLU A 92 -6.87 3.99 -18.41
CA GLU A 92 -8.29 4.35 -18.39
C GLU A 92 -9.19 3.20 -17.91
N GLN A 93 -8.90 2.00 -18.40
CA GLN A 93 -9.68 0.79 -18.09
C GLN A 93 -9.61 0.39 -16.62
N ASP A 94 -8.54 0.76 -15.90
CA ASP A 94 -8.33 0.37 -14.50
C ASP A 94 -8.87 1.41 -13.52
N PHE A 95 -9.17 2.62 -14.01
CA PHE A 95 -9.36 3.77 -13.14
C PHE A 95 -10.62 3.67 -12.28
N ASP A 96 -11.74 3.19 -12.81
CA ASP A 96 -12.99 3.04 -12.04
C ASP A 96 -12.87 1.95 -10.98
N GLU A 97 -12.08 0.92 -11.24
CA GLU A 97 -11.82 -0.10 -10.23
C GLU A 97 -10.92 0.46 -9.10
N LEU A 98 -9.90 1.25 -9.44
CA LEU A 98 -9.08 1.93 -8.44
C LEU A 98 -9.92 2.86 -7.55
N LEU A 99 -10.89 3.61 -8.11
CA LEU A 99 -11.81 4.45 -7.35
C LEU A 99 -12.66 3.66 -6.33
N ARG A 100 -12.97 2.40 -6.65
CA ARG A 100 -13.76 1.56 -5.74
C ARG A 100 -12.95 0.98 -4.58
N ILE A 101 -11.65 0.73 -4.78
CA ILE A 101 -10.82 -0.05 -3.84
C ILE A 101 -9.74 0.77 -3.14
N CYS A 102 -9.44 2.01 -3.59
CA CYS A 102 -8.41 2.84 -2.99
C CYS A 102 -9.03 3.98 -2.16
N ASP A 103 -8.37 4.34 -1.07
CA ASP A 103 -8.75 5.46 -0.18
C ASP A 103 -7.98 6.74 -0.57
N HIS A 104 -6.78 6.58 -1.06
CA HIS A 104 -5.89 7.66 -1.48
C HIS A 104 -5.33 7.40 -2.88
N MET A 105 -5.39 8.41 -3.73
CA MET A 105 -4.83 8.37 -5.09
C MET A 105 -3.87 9.54 -5.31
N VAL A 106 -2.63 9.24 -5.63
CA VAL A 106 -1.61 10.25 -5.91
C VAL A 106 -1.39 10.35 -7.42
N PHE A 107 -1.53 11.56 -7.95
CA PHE A 107 -1.36 11.87 -9.36
C PHE A 107 0.06 12.37 -9.63
N ASN A 108 0.63 11.95 -10.76
CA ASN A 108 2.00 12.28 -11.13
C ASN A 108 2.18 13.72 -11.66
N SER A 109 1.08 14.38 -12.06
CA SER A 109 1.13 15.73 -12.60
C SER A 109 -0.23 16.43 -12.55
N PRO A 110 -0.27 17.77 -12.64
CA PRO A 110 -1.51 18.52 -12.81
C PRO A 110 -2.33 18.10 -14.04
N ARG A 111 -1.65 17.71 -15.13
CA ARG A 111 -2.30 17.21 -16.34
C ARG A 111 -3.03 15.88 -16.10
N GLN A 112 -2.40 14.96 -15.38
CA GLN A 112 -3.03 13.69 -15.02
C GLN A 112 -4.23 13.93 -14.08
N TRP A 113 -4.09 14.83 -13.10
CA TRP A 113 -5.20 15.24 -12.25
C TRP A 113 -6.34 15.84 -13.05
N ALA A 114 -6.08 16.80 -13.96
CA ALA A 114 -7.10 17.42 -14.79
C ALA A 114 -7.89 16.39 -15.64
N LYS A 115 -7.23 15.33 -16.08
CA LYS A 115 -7.85 14.24 -16.84
C LYS A 115 -8.87 13.43 -16.01
N PHE A 116 -8.59 13.17 -14.75
CA PHE A 116 -9.35 12.23 -13.93
C PHE A 116 -10.16 12.88 -12.80
N ARG A 117 -9.96 14.17 -12.52
CA ARG A 117 -10.55 14.86 -11.35
C ARG A 117 -12.08 14.75 -11.28
N ASP A 118 -12.76 14.81 -12.44
CA ASP A 118 -14.22 14.82 -12.45
C ASP A 118 -14.76 13.43 -12.07
N ARG A 119 -14.08 12.36 -12.47
CA ARG A 119 -14.39 10.99 -12.03
C ARG A 119 -14.12 10.80 -10.53
N VAL A 120 -13.02 11.34 -10.01
CA VAL A 120 -12.71 11.30 -8.58
C VAL A 120 -13.78 12.03 -7.77
N ARG A 121 -14.21 13.23 -8.23
CA ARG A 121 -15.22 14.05 -7.55
C ARG A 121 -16.62 13.47 -7.60
N ALA A 122 -16.95 12.78 -8.68
CA ALA A 122 -18.25 12.12 -8.86
C ALA A 122 -18.35 10.76 -8.15
N ASN A 123 -17.23 10.26 -7.58
CA ASN A 123 -17.22 8.96 -6.90
C ASN A 123 -18.04 9.05 -5.59
N GLU A 124 -18.86 8.02 -5.30
CA GLU A 124 -19.68 7.98 -4.09
C GLU A 124 -18.84 7.95 -2.80
N ARG A 125 -17.71 7.25 -2.85
CA ARG A 125 -16.75 7.24 -1.74
C ARG A 125 -15.83 8.45 -1.86
N TYR A 126 -15.53 9.07 -0.71
CA TYR A 126 -14.50 10.09 -0.65
C TYR A 126 -13.12 9.48 -0.93
N ILE A 127 -12.43 10.03 -1.93
CA ILE A 127 -11.06 9.67 -2.29
C ILE A 127 -10.16 10.85 -1.97
N GLN A 128 -9.15 10.63 -1.15
CA GLN A 128 -8.15 11.65 -0.89
C GLN A 128 -7.18 11.72 -2.08
N ALA A 129 -7.21 12.83 -2.80
CA ALA A 129 -6.35 13.06 -3.96
C ALA A 129 -5.09 13.84 -3.56
N GLY A 130 -3.94 13.39 -4.07
CA GLY A 130 -2.65 14.07 -3.90
C GLY A 130 -1.95 14.26 -5.25
N ILE A 131 -0.99 15.18 -5.29
CA ILE A 131 -0.10 15.36 -6.45
C ILE A 131 1.34 15.14 -5.99
N ARG A 132 2.08 14.31 -6.71
CA ARG A 132 3.50 14.12 -6.49
C ARG A 132 4.26 15.34 -7.01
N VAL A 133 5.06 15.94 -6.14
CA VAL A 133 6.00 17.00 -6.49
C VAL A 133 7.42 16.43 -6.38
N ASN A 134 8.20 16.57 -7.45
CA ASN A 134 9.64 16.31 -7.42
C ASN A 134 10.37 17.67 -7.38
N PRO A 135 11.00 18.05 -6.26
CA PRO A 135 11.65 19.35 -6.14
C PRO A 135 12.97 19.43 -6.93
N GLU A 136 13.42 18.32 -7.56
CA GLU A 136 14.68 18.23 -8.29
C GLU A 136 15.92 18.70 -7.48
N TYR A 137 15.82 18.57 -6.16
CA TYR A 137 16.90 18.89 -5.24
C TYR A 137 17.61 17.59 -4.84
N SER A 138 18.90 17.52 -5.11
CA SER A 138 19.79 16.42 -4.74
C SER A 138 20.98 16.93 -3.96
#